data_8b01c6304053fe0a3bece35daa8f9652
#
_entry.id   8b01c6304053fe0a3bece35daa8f9652
#
_cell.length_a   1.000
_cell.length_b   1.000
_cell.length_c   1.000
_cell.angle_alpha   90.00
_cell.angle_beta   90.00
_cell.angle_gamma   90.00
#
_symmetry.space_group_name_H-M   'P 1'
#
loop_
_entity.id
_entity.type
_entity.pdbx_description
1 polymer ?
#
loop_
_entity_poly.entity_id
_entity_poly.type
_entity_poly.pdbx_seq_one_letter_code
_entity_poly.pdbx_strand_id
1 'polypeptide(L)'
;MHLPRSACACLLACLTFQLSLGAAELVGTSVIPHTIEASMRYRRPRETNLAARVQLFVRGPATPHRFGDRTPAELLTSGEWAWHNLGIAVPAPAEALTVWEFNGKSSRWGVGNRFALEAEGLGRTNVPIAAPSAWISAATFLATDAGVQPDTVVLHVANESREELKLSSLRLWLPKEGSSWPVLWPQEPMAVSANVPAGDKGFIRVRGPRLPLTYAALELTTSAGPLWAHLRIKREAFDLSGGWVGDQLTNAAYLRLLAHLHINAGHIGEVVGYTDNPALYDRWPLKLFNRLDPVAKFDTEAWLPKIHAVEFLGEPQYGGGRPVPPQEVFDQLLPYRTSRLATTVTHSEERIWRWYAGLSDFPHYDAYRVVAPSPDAWNQYDRWGGRKIRWGAPLETIGDMCRSLRELNRPMPCAYWSQGPHDGWGGGWDGRSRRSPTPDELRAQALHALSTRITSLYWFNLSLKSLRMFPDTWEPMTRIGREIRMLEPFFLEGDAYRSERRTRAGQPDWDLASIAAPEAAVLFALDTAYTADAKANVFQFGPPRPANFAFALPAWLRSPKEVFRVDADGITEVKWSATGEGVAIADTRSRDAIYVATSVPSVRAALEQRRQGALAREAANPIEREALALIPK
;
A
#
# COMPACT_ATOMS: atom_id res chain seq x y z
N MET A 1 -30.45 -82.40 -32.51
CA MET A 1 -29.12 -82.40 -31.89
C MET A 1 -28.98 -81.06 -31.15
N HIS A 2 -28.91 -81.12 -29.81
CA HIS A 2 -28.97 -79.96 -28.92
C HIS A 2 -27.60 -79.29 -28.82
N LEU A 3 -27.59 -77.96 -28.94
CA LEU A 3 -26.49 -77.11 -28.51
C LEU A 3 -26.83 -76.49 -27.15
N PRO A 4 -25.93 -76.56 -26.16
CA PRO A 4 -26.16 -75.86 -24.95
C PRO A 4 -25.73 -74.39 -25.08
N ARG A 5 -26.56 -73.50 -24.60
CA ARG A 5 -26.30 -72.06 -24.36
C ARG A 5 -25.42 -71.95 -23.13
N SER A 6 -24.16 -71.55 -23.33
CA SER A 6 -23.33 -71.03 -22.25
C SER A 6 -23.45 -69.50 -22.25
N ALA A 7 -24.15 -69.01 -21.29
CA ALA A 7 -24.23 -67.58 -21.02
C ALA A 7 -22.91 -67.11 -20.40
N CYS A 8 -22.10 -66.40 -21.15
CA CYS A 8 -21.00 -65.62 -20.66
C CYS A 8 -21.55 -64.33 -20.06
N ALA A 9 -21.83 -64.35 -18.75
CA ALA A 9 -22.10 -63.15 -18.01
C ALA A 9 -20.77 -62.42 -17.80
N CYS A 10 -20.41 -61.55 -18.73
CA CYS A 10 -19.43 -60.52 -18.48
C CYS A 10 -20.04 -59.56 -17.46
N LEU A 11 -19.71 -59.74 -16.20
CA LEU A 11 -19.84 -58.73 -15.18
C LEU A 11 -18.91 -57.58 -15.61
N LEU A 12 -19.46 -56.61 -16.33
CA LEU A 12 -18.91 -55.26 -16.33
C LEU A 12 -19.08 -54.74 -14.91
N ALA A 13 -18.10 -54.99 -14.07
CA ALA A 13 -17.87 -54.18 -12.89
C ALA A 13 -17.50 -52.80 -13.40
N CYS A 14 -18.50 -51.96 -13.66
CA CYS A 14 -18.34 -50.54 -13.63
C CYS A 14 -17.90 -50.19 -12.21
N LEU A 15 -16.60 -50.24 -11.97
CA LEU A 15 -15.97 -49.47 -10.91
C LEU A 15 -16.23 -48.01 -11.26
N THR A 16 -17.40 -47.53 -10.91
CA THR A 16 -17.59 -46.14 -10.62
C THR A 16 -16.63 -45.83 -9.46
N PHE A 17 -15.43 -45.42 -9.82
CA PHE A 17 -14.65 -44.59 -8.93
C PHE A 17 -15.50 -43.32 -8.73
N GLN A 18 -16.46 -43.37 -7.83
CA GLN A 18 -16.87 -42.21 -7.11
C GLN A 18 -15.62 -41.79 -6.34
N LEU A 19 -14.78 -40.99 -7.03
CA LEU A 19 -13.97 -40.03 -6.32
C LEU A 19 -14.99 -39.29 -5.47
N SER A 20 -15.09 -39.63 -4.20
CA SER A 20 -15.72 -38.76 -3.23
C SER A 20 -14.88 -37.48 -3.27
N LEU A 21 -15.27 -36.56 -4.14
CA LEU A 21 -14.85 -35.18 -4.02
C LEU A 21 -15.18 -34.86 -2.56
N GLY A 22 -14.13 -34.73 -1.73
CA GLY A 22 -14.30 -34.41 -0.33
C GLY A 22 -15.22 -33.21 -0.26
N ALA A 23 -16.16 -33.22 0.68
CA ALA A 23 -17.06 -32.09 0.88
C ALA A 23 -16.19 -30.83 1.05
N ALA A 24 -16.58 -29.74 0.40
CA ALA A 24 -15.89 -28.48 0.55
C ALA A 24 -15.95 -28.01 2.01
N GLU A 25 -14.90 -27.38 2.48
CA GLU A 25 -14.76 -26.94 3.88
C GLU A 25 -14.34 -25.48 3.94
N LEU A 26 -15.02 -24.68 4.76
CA LEU A 26 -14.56 -23.34 5.12
C LEU A 26 -13.39 -23.45 6.10
N VAL A 27 -12.16 -23.25 5.61
CA VAL A 27 -10.92 -23.43 6.36
C VAL A 27 -10.40 -22.16 6.99
N GLY A 28 -10.90 -20.99 6.56
CA GLY A 28 -10.45 -19.72 7.14
C GLY A 28 -11.27 -18.53 6.72
N THR A 29 -11.13 -17.47 7.48
CA THR A 29 -11.71 -16.15 7.21
C THR A 29 -10.69 -15.07 7.52
N SER A 30 -10.67 -14.00 6.72
CA SER A 30 -9.96 -12.77 7.04
C SER A 30 -10.96 -11.63 7.07
N VAL A 31 -11.11 -10.98 8.21
CA VAL A 31 -12.06 -9.88 8.41
C VAL A 31 -11.28 -8.59 8.58
N ILE A 32 -11.58 -7.61 7.74
CA ILE A 32 -10.98 -6.28 7.75
C ILE A 32 -12.07 -5.26 8.04
N PRO A 33 -12.23 -4.81 9.30
CA PRO A 33 -13.23 -3.81 9.64
C PRO A 33 -12.99 -2.49 8.88
N HIS A 34 -14.05 -1.81 8.49
CA HIS A 34 -13.98 -0.50 7.85
C HIS A 34 -13.63 0.59 8.87
N THR A 35 -12.43 0.52 9.40
CA THR A 35 -11.88 1.57 10.27
C THR A 35 -11.40 2.72 9.42
N ILE A 36 -11.88 3.93 9.73
CA ILE A 36 -11.33 5.18 9.22
C ILE A 36 -10.94 5.97 10.45
N GLU A 37 -9.81 6.66 10.43
CA GLU A 37 -9.38 7.49 11.54
C GLU A 37 -10.53 8.38 12.02
N ALA A 38 -10.80 8.36 13.31
CA ALA A 38 -11.97 9.03 13.91
C ALA A 38 -11.99 10.53 13.62
N SER A 39 -10.82 11.14 13.51
CA SER A 39 -10.63 12.52 13.14
C SER A 39 -11.12 12.88 11.74
N MET A 40 -11.21 11.89 10.85
CA MET A 40 -11.69 12.06 9.48
C MET A 40 -13.17 11.76 9.34
N ARG A 41 -13.80 11.34 10.39
CA ARG A 41 -15.23 11.13 10.38
C ARG A 41 -15.95 12.36 10.85
N TYR A 42 -16.93 12.74 10.11
CA TYR A 42 -17.95 13.73 10.39
C TYR A 42 -18.43 13.73 11.86
N ARG A 43 -17.56 14.00 12.82
CA ARG A 43 -17.85 14.12 14.26
C ARG A 43 -18.84 13.07 14.81
N ARG A 44 -18.96 11.91 14.16
CA ARG A 44 -19.76 10.82 14.67
C ARG A 44 -18.99 10.07 15.74
N PRO A 45 -19.66 9.72 16.85
CA PRO A 45 -19.06 8.81 17.82
C PRO A 45 -18.60 7.52 17.11
N ARG A 46 -17.61 6.84 17.66
CA ARG A 46 -17.13 5.55 17.14
C ARG A 46 -18.33 4.67 16.76
N GLU A 47 -18.45 4.35 15.50
CA GLU A 47 -19.45 3.38 15.07
C GLU A 47 -19.07 2.05 15.69
N THR A 48 -19.93 1.52 16.53
CA THR A 48 -19.72 0.22 17.19
C THR A 48 -19.89 -0.96 16.23
N ASN A 49 -20.67 -0.79 15.15
CA ASN A 49 -20.94 -1.81 14.14
C ASN A 49 -20.33 -1.37 12.79
N LEU A 50 -19.03 -1.52 12.65
CA LEU A 50 -18.34 -1.24 11.40
C LEU A 50 -18.70 -2.33 10.38
N ALA A 51 -19.06 -1.94 9.16
CA ALA A 51 -19.03 -2.84 8.02
C ALA A 51 -17.61 -3.41 7.87
N ALA A 52 -17.47 -4.49 7.13
CA ALA A 52 -16.18 -5.14 6.95
C ALA A 52 -15.99 -5.60 5.51
N ARG A 53 -14.73 -5.64 5.09
CA ARG A 53 -14.25 -6.45 3.98
C ARG A 53 -13.94 -7.84 4.52
N VAL A 54 -14.44 -8.87 3.88
CA VAL A 54 -14.31 -10.26 4.34
C VAL A 54 -13.77 -11.13 3.21
N GLN A 55 -12.74 -11.90 3.51
CA GLN A 55 -12.23 -12.95 2.64
C GLN A 55 -12.56 -14.30 3.25
N LEU A 56 -13.11 -15.21 2.45
CA LEU A 56 -13.42 -16.59 2.82
C LEU A 56 -12.53 -17.54 2.04
N PHE A 57 -11.93 -18.47 2.75
CA PHE A 57 -11.05 -19.49 2.21
C PHE A 57 -11.73 -20.84 2.33
N VAL A 58 -12.08 -21.43 1.19
CA VAL A 58 -12.80 -22.71 1.11
C VAL A 58 -11.94 -23.74 0.43
N ARG A 59 -11.63 -24.81 1.16
CA ARG A 59 -10.93 -25.97 0.60
C ARG A 59 -11.93 -26.84 -0.16
N GLY A 60 -11.54 -27.29 -1.35
CA GLY A 60 -12.38 -28.06 -2.27
C GLY A 60 -13.23 -27.18 -3.19
N PRO A 61 -13.88 -27.79 -4.18
CA PRO A 61 -14.71 -27.09 -5.13
C PRO A 61 -16.00 -26.60 -4.45
N ALA A 62 -16.26 -25.30 -4.54
CA ALA A 62 -17.47 -24.71 -4.02
C ALA A 62 -17.91 -23.53 -4.90
N THR A 63 -19.21 -23.41 -5.13
CA THR A 63 -19.81 -22.30 -5.87
C THR A 63 -20.85 -21.63 -4.99
N PRO A 64 -20.73 -20.34 -4.68
CA PRO A 64 -21.69 -19.65 -3.82
C PRO A 64 -23.01 -19.44 -4.53
N HIS A 65 -24.11 -19.76 -3.87
CA HIS A 65 -25.45 -19.53 -4.35
C HIS A 65 -26.14 -18.38 -3.64
N ARG A 66 -25.92 -18.26 -2.32
CA ARG A 66 -26.56 -17.23 -1.50
C ARG A 66 -25.64 -16.75 -0.38
N PHE A 67 -25.77 -15.46 -0.09
CA PHE A 67 -25.15 -14.79 1.05
C PHE A 67 -26.30 -14.18 1.88
N GLY A 68 -26.56 -14.76 3.02
CA GLY A 68 -27.75 -14.43 3.78
C GLY A 68 -29.02 -14.82 3.02
N ASP A 69 -29.88 -13.84 2.78
CA ASP A 69 -31.13 -13.96 2.03
C ASP A 69 -31.01 -13.62 0.54
N ARG A 70 -29.79 -13.27 0.06
CA ARG A 70 -29.55 -12.75 -1.29
C ARG A 70 -28.63 -13.63 -2.12
N THR A 71 -28.88 -13.68 -3.41
CA THR A 71 -27.99 -14.24 -4.41
C THR A 71 -26.84 -13.26 -4.72
N PRO A 72 -25.71 -13.73 -5.30
CA PRO A 72 -24.64 -12.84 -5.77
C PRO A 72 -25.16 -11.73 -6.69
N ALA A 73 -26.06 -12.03 -7.61
CA ALA A 73 -26.63 -11.04 -8.53
C ALA A 73 -27.46 -9.97 -7.80
N GLU A 74 -28.25 -10.36 -6.80
CA GLU A 74 -29.04 -9.41 -5.98
C GLU A 74 -28.14 -8.52 -5.13
N LEU A 75 -27.00 -9.03 -4.65
CA LEU A 75 -26.01 -8.22 -3.93
C LEU A 75 -25.39 -7.18 -4.84
N LEU A 76 -25.01 -7.56 -6.06
CA LEU A 76 -24.43 -6.65 -7.04
C LEU A 76 -25.41 -5.52 -7.41
N THR A 77 -26.68 -5.83 -7.61
CA THR A 77 -27.70 -4.84 -8.00
C THR A 77 -28.10 -3.92 -6.86
N SER A 78 -28.06 -4.39 -5.61
CA SER A 78 -28.39 -3.55 -4.44
C SER A 78 -27.33 -2.49 -4.13
N GLY A 79 -26.14 -2.62 -4.68
CA GLY A 79 -25.01 -1.74 -4.40
C GLY A 79 -24.56 -1.75 -2.93
N GLU A 80 -25.02 -2.71 -2.14
CA GLU A 80 -24.59 -2.89 -0.75
C GLU A 80 -23.28 -3.65 -0.63
N TRP A 81 -22.93 -4.42 -1.68
CA TRP A 81 -21.74 -5.25 -1.74
C TRP A 81 -21.00 -5.07 -3.04
N ALA A 82 -19.71 -4.91 -2.95
CA ALA A 82 -18.80 -5.23 -4.03
C ALA A 82 -18.36 -6.68 -3.80
N TRP A 83 -18.82 -7.60 -4.61
CA TRP A 83 -18.45 -8.99 -4.51
C TRP A 83 -17.45 -9.37 -5.60
N HIS A 84 -16.40 -10.05 -5.20
CA HIS A 84 -15.37 -10.53 -6.10
C HIS A 84 -15.13 -12.01 -5.88
N ASN A 85 -15.37 -12.81 -6.90
CA ASN A 85 -14.83 -14.15 -6.94
C ASN A 85 -13.37 -14.04 -7.39
N LEU A 86 -12.46 -14.19 -6.45
CA LEU A 86 -11.04 -14.14 -6.72
C LEU A 86 -10.49 -15.53 -7.07
N GLY A 87 -11.33 -16.46 -7.49
CA GLY A 87 -11.04 -17.87 -7.77
C GLY A 87 -9.56 -18.17 -7.99
N ILE A 88 -8.89 -18.66 -6.97
CA ILE A 88 -7.59 -19.28 -7.11
C ILE A 88 -7.87 -20.77 -7.32
N ALA A 89 -7.82 -21.21 -8.57
CA ALA A 89 -7.84 -22.62 -8.84
C ALA A 89 -6.50 -23.22 -8.42
N VAL A 90 -6.52 -24.02 -7.37
CA VAL A 90 -5.39 -24.87 -7.01
C VAL A 90 -5.58 -26.25 -7.64
N PRO A 91 -4.55 -26.94 -7.92
CA PRO A 91 -4.38 -27.92 -8.99
C PRO A 91 -4.94 -29.30 -8.79
N ALA A 92 -5.10 -29.78 -7.58
CA ALA A 92 -5.70 -31.07 -7.34
C ALA A 92 -7.11 -30.85 -6.82
N PRO A 93 -8.16 -31.54 -7.31
CA PRO A 93 -9.52 -31.34 -6.86
C PRO A 93 -9.69 -31.52 -5.34
N ALA A 94 -8.88 -32.38 -4.71
CA ALA A 94 -8.87 -32.59 -3.27
C ALA A 94 -8.17 -31.49 -2.47
N GLU A 95 -7.31 -30.68 -3.11
CA GLU A 95 -6.53 -29.62 -2.47
C GLU A 95 -6.87 -28.23 -3.02
N ALA A 96 -7.89 -28.10 -3.84
CA ALA A 96 -8.33 -26.82 -4.37
C ALA A 96 -8.71 -25.86 -3.24
N LEU A 97 -8.24 -24.63 -3.36
CA LEU A 97 -8.63 -23.53 -2.49
C LEU A 97 -9.39 -22.50 -3.31
N THR A 98 -10.60 -22.20 -2.89
CA THR A 98 -11.41 -21.11 -3.48
C THR A 98 -11.44 -19.95 -2.51
N VAL A 99 -11.20 -18.74 -2.99
CA VAL A 99 -11.26 -17.53 -2.18
C VAL A 99 -12.41 -16.67 -2.68
N TRP A 100 -13.29 -16.30 -1.76
CA TRP A 100 -14.33 -15.32 -2.01
C TRP A 100 -14.09 -14.08 -1.17
N GLU A 101 -14.29 -12.94 -1.78
CA GLU A 101 -14.13 -11.66 -1.10
C GLU A 101 -15.38 -10.81 -1.24
N PHE A 102 -15.79 -10.20 -0.14
CA PHE A 102 -16.85 -9.22 -0.11
C PHE A 102 -16.41 -7.96 0.59
N ASN A 103 -17.08 -6.88 0.23
CA ASN A 103 -16.92 -5.61 0.89
C ASN A 103 -18.29 -5.05 1.28
N GLY A 104 -18.57 -5.03 2.57
CA GLY A 104 -19.87 -4.64 3.11
C GLY A 104 -20.07 -3.13 3.09
N LYS A 105 -21.26 -2.69 2.66
CA LYS A 105 -21.65 -1.28 2.64
C LYS A 105 -22.45 -0.86 3.87
N SER A 106 -23.18 -1.76 4.48
CA SER A 106 -24.03 -1.48 5.62
C SER A 106 -23.58 -2.18 6.89
N SER A 107 -23.98 -1.64 8.04
CA SER A 107 -23.63 -2.18 9.36
C SER A 107 -24.21 -3.57 9.64
N ARG A 108 -25.24 -4.02 8.93
CA ARG A 108 -25.77 -5.40 9.08
C ARG A 108 -24.73 -6.47 8.73
N TRP A 109 -23.76 -6.12 7.94
CA TRP A 109 -22.62 -6.95 7.57
C TRP A 109 -21.36 -6.58 8.36
N GLY A 110 -21.56 -5.85 9.43
CA GLY A 110 -20.51 -5.36 10.29
C GLY A 110 -20.00 -6.39 11.27
N VAL A 111 -18.91 -6.03 11.90
CA VAL A 111 -18.32 -6.80 13.00
C VAL A 111 -19.34 -7.06 14.09
N GLY A 112 -19.38 -8.29 14.58
CA GLY A 112 -20.33 -8.77 15.58
C GLY A 112 -21.54 -9.50 14.98
N ASN A 113 -21.75 -9.43 13.68
CA ASN A 113 -22.83 -10.12 13.00
C ASN A 113 -22.40 -11.49 12.44
N ARG A 114 -23.37 -12.23 11.95
CA ARG A 114 -23.18 -13.49 11.21
C ARG A 114 -23.98 -13.43 9.93
N PHE A 115 -23.49 -14.05 8.89
CA PHE A 115 -24.28 -14.28 7.68
C PHE A 115 -24.27 -15.75 7.29
N ALA A 116 -25.37 -16.21 6.73
CA ALA A 116 -25.47 -17.54 6.18
C ALA A 116 -24.84 -17.53 4.78
N LEU A 117 -23.86 -18.42 4.58
CA LEU A 117 -23.29 -18.73 3.28
C LEU A 117 -23.93 -20.03 2.81
N GLU A 118 -24.48 -20.05 1.60
CA GLU A 118 -24.97 -21.27 0.96
C GLU A 118 -24.22 -21.47 -0.36
N ALA A 119 -23.51 -22.55 -0.48
CA ALA A 119 -22.67 -22.85 -1.63
C ALA A 119 -22.75 -24.34 -2.00
N GLU A 120 -22.74 -24.62 -3.32
CA GLU A 120 -22.58 -25.98 -3.80
C GLU A 120 -21.26 -26.55 -3.31
N GLY A 121 -21.29 -27.79 -2.86
CA GLY A 121 -20.14 -28.47 -2.25
C GLY A 121 -19.93 -28.18 -0.76
N LEU A 122 -20.31 -26.99 -0.26
CA LEU A 122 -20.16 -26.60 1.14
C LEU A 122 -21.47 -26.75 1.95
N GLY A 123 -22.64 -26.65 1.26
CA GLY A 123 -23.94 -26.55 1.92
C GLY A 123 -24.15 -25.16 2.57
N ARG A 124 -24.98 -25.13 3.62
CA ARG A 124 -25.28 -23.90 4.35
C ARG A 124 -24.43 -23.80 5.62
N THR A 125 -23.64 -22.74 5.72
CA THR A 125 -22.80 -22.44 6.90
C THR A 125 -23.02 -21.03 7.40
N ASN A 126 -22.86 -20.80 8.70
CA ASN A 126 -22.94 -19.47 9.32
C ASN A 126 -21.55 -18.92 9.52
N VAL A 127 -21.22 -17.85 8.83
CA VAL A 127 -19.91 -17.18 8.89
C VAL A 127 -19.99 -16.04 9.89
N PRO A 128 -19.20 -16.08 10.99
CA PRO A 128 -19.10 -14.95 11.90
C PRO A 128 -18.24 -13.85 11.29
N ILE A 129 -18.70 -12.60 11.38
CA ILE A 129 -17.89 -11.42 11.08
C ILE A 129 -17.32 -10.92 12.41
N ALA A 130 -16.19 -11.45 12.81
CA ALA A 130 -15.53 -11.07 14.06
C ALA A 130 -14.32 -10.19 13.79
N ALA A 131 -14.12 -9.15 14.61
CA ALA A 131 -12.85 -8.44 14.59
C ALA A 131 -11.73 -9.41 14.96
N PRO A 132 -10.69 -9.54 14.14
CA PRO A 132 -9.60 -10.46 14.46
C PRO A 132 -8.82 -9.97 15.68
N SER A 133 -8.36 -10.88 16.52
CA SER A 133 -7.41 -10.58 17.59
C SER A 133 -5.95 -10.64 17.10
N ALA A 134 -5.72 -11.27 15.95
CA ALA A 134 -4.44 -11.27 15.27
C ALA A 134 -4.65 -11.31 13.75
N TRP A 135 -3.75 -10.71 12.98
CA TRP A 135 -3.84 -10.67 11.52
C TRP A 135 -2.49 -10.40 10.87
N ILE A 136 -2.37 -10.74 9.59
CA ILE A 136 -1.23 -10.34 8.76
C ILE A 136 -1.40 -8.85 8.44
N SER A 137 -0.56 -8.01 9.01
CA SER A 137 -0.66 -6.55 8.91
C SER A 137 0.06 -5.96 7.69
N ALA A 138 1.13 -6.64 7.24
CA ALA A 138 1.82 -6.30 6.00
C ALA A 138 2.41 -7.55 5.35
N ALA A 139 2.43 -7.59 4.02
CA ALA A 139 3.08 -8.60 3.22
C ALA A 139 3.90 -7.93 2.12
N THR A 140 5.15 -8.33 1.99
CA THR A 140 6.09 -7.76 1.02
C THR A 140 6.83 -8.87 0.30
N PHE A 141 6.97 -8.73 -1.01
CA PHE A 141 7.64 -9.69 -1.87
C PHE A 141 8.85 -9.03 -2.52
N LEU A 142 10.04 -9.47 -2.13
CA LEU A 142 11.31 -8.87 -2.53
C LEU A 142 12.05 -9.79 -3.50
N ALA A 143 12.68 -9.19 -4.50
CA ALA A 143 13.64 -9.87 -5.35
C ALA A 143 15.05 -9.55 -4.85
N THR A 144 15.86 -10.58 -4.60
CA THR A 144 17.26 -10.38 -4.18
C THR A 144 18.20 -10.04 -5.33
N ASP A 145 17.74 -10.26 -6.56
CA ASP A 145 18.46 -9.89 -7.78
C ASP A 145 17.69 -8.83 -8.60
N ALA A 146 18.25 -8.46 -9.75
CA ALA A 146 17.61 -7.52 -10.67
C ALA A 146 16.37 -8.10 -11.40
N GLY A 147 16.02 -9.37 -11.15
CA GLY A 147 14.86 -10.02 -11.74
C GLY A 147 13.53 -9.41 -11.30
N VAL A 148 12.48 -9.71 -12.04
CA VAL A 148 11.12 -9.25 -11.72
C VAL A 148 10.40 -10.14 -10.71
N GLN A 149 10.80 -11.41 -10.62
CA GLN A 149 10.20 -12.38 -9.72
C GLN A 149 10.78 -12.27 -8.30
N PRO A 150 9.96 -12.09 -7.27
CA PRO A 150 10.44 -12.12 -5.90
C PRO A 150 10.86 -13.55 -5.48
N ASP A 151 11.79 -13.63 -4.55
CA ASP A 151 12.26 -14.86 -3.91
C ASP A 151 12.20 -14.80 -2.39
N THR A 152 11.83 -13.66 -1.85
CA THR A 152 11.78 -13.42 -0.41
C THR A 152 10.41 -12.85 -0.03
N VAL A 153 9.83 -13.42 1.01
CA VAL A 153 8.56 -13.00 1.61
C VAL A 153 8.84 -12.45 2.99
N VAL A 154 8.38 -11.24 3.25
CA VAL A 154 8.38 -10.63 4.59
C VAL A 154 6.94 -10.41 5.00
N LEU A 155 6.52 -11.04 6.09
CA LEU A 155 5.18 -10.88 6.66
C LEU A 155 5.29 -10.27 8.04
N HIS A 156 4.50 -9.24 8.29
CA HIS A 156 4.29 -8.71 9.63
C HIS A 156 2.94 -9.18 10.16
N VAL A 157 2.91 -9.53 11.44
CA VAL A 157 1.72 -10.01 12.15
C VAL A 157 1.46 -9.08 13.33
N ALA A 158 0.24 -8.59 13.41
CA ALA A 158 -0.26 -7.87 14.58
C ALA A 158 -0.97 -8.85 15.50
N ASN A 159 -0.70 -8.77 16.79
CA ASN A 159 -1.34 -9.56 17.84
C ASN A 159 -1.95 -8.65 18.89
N GLU A 160 -3.25 -8.43 18.83
CA GLU A 160 -4.01 -7.67 19.82
C GLU A 160 -4.64 -8.56 20.90
N SER A 161 -4.32 -9.86 20.88
CA SER A 161 -4.75 -10.78 21.95
C SER A 161 -4.00 -10.55 23.26
N ARG A 162 -4.45 -11.20 24.31
CA ARG A 162 -3.79 -11.16 25.63
C ARG A 162 -2.68 -12.20 25.80
N GLU A 163 -2.47 -13.05 24.81
CA GLU A 163 -1.53 -14.16 24.83
C GLU A 163 -0.48 -13.99 23.74
N GLU A 164 0.71 -14.55 23.99
CA GLU A 164 1.75 -14.65 22.98
C GLU A 164 1.30 -15.56 21.85
N LEU A 165 1.52 -15.13 20.60
CA LEU A 165 1.22 -15.89 19.41
C LEU A 165 2.52 -16.51 18.86
N LYS A 166 2.55 -17.84 18.73
CA LYS A 166 3.68 -18.56 18.12
C LYS A 166 3.37 -18.83 16.65
N LEU A 167 4.26 -18.42 15.77
CA LEU A 167 4.18 -18.69 14.33
C LEU A 167 4.99 -19.95 14.02
N SER A 168 4.42 -20.89 13.29
CA SER A 168 5.02 -22.22 13.09
C SER A 168 5.22 -22.63 11.63
N SER A 169 4.34 -22.23 10.71
CA SER A 169 4.53 -22.53 9.30
C SER A 169 3.84 -21.53 8.40
N LEU A 170 4.41 -21.32 7.21
CA LEU A 170 3.85 -20.51 6.12
C LEU A 170 3.56 -21.39 4.91
N ARG A 171 2.36 -21.33 4.38
CA ARG A 171 1.99 -21.92 3.09
C ARG A 171 1.49 -20.84 2.14
N LEU A 172 1.96 -20.91 0.90
CA LEU A 172 1.46 -20.09 -0.19
C LEU A 172 0.62 -20.97 -1.12
N TRP A 173 -0.64 -20.64 -1.25
CA TRP A 173 -1.54 -21.27 -2.20
C TRP A 173 -1.46 -20.48 -3.50
N LEU A 174 -0.90 -21.11 -4.54
CA LEU A 174 -0.62 -20.51 -5.85
C LEU A 174 -1.46 -21.19 -6.93
N PRO A 175 -1.90 -20.46 -7.98
CA PRO A 175 -2.59 -21.07 -9.11
C PRO A 175 -1.64 -22.01 -9.85
N LYS A 176 -2.11 -23.18 -10.25
CA LYS A 176 -1.32 -24.19 -10.99
C LYS A 176 -1.44 -24.06 -12.49
N GLU A 177 -2.58 -23.67 -12.99
CA GLU A 177 -2.86 -23.59 -14.44
C GLU A 177 -3.14 -22.16 -14.87
N GLY A 178 -2.81 -21.85 -16.13
CA GLY A 178 -3.00 -20.51 -16.70
C GLY A 178 -1.92 -19.49 -16.34
N SER A 179 -0.99 -19.85 -15.46
CA SER A 179 0.20 -19.05 -15.19
C SER A 179 1.30 -19.47 -16.17
N SER A 180 1.84 -18.52 -16.92
CA SER A 180 3.04 -18.75 -17.77
C SER A 180 4.31 -19.00 -16.95
N TRP A 181 4.22 -18.98 -15.61
CA TRP A 181 5.31 -19.17 -14.69
C TRP A 181 5.30 -20.57 -14.09
N PRO A 182 6.42 -21.27 -14.07
CA PRO A 182 6.51 -22.50 -13.30
C PRO A 182 6.33 -22.17 -11.81
N VAL A 183 5.46 -22.90 -11.15
CA VAL A 183 5.31 -22.80 -9.68
C VAL A 183 6.48 -23.57 -9.06
N LEU A 184 7.46 -22.85 -8.58
CA LEU A 184 8.66 -23.40 -7.95
C LEU A 184 8.59 -23.40 -6.42
N TRP A 185 7.68 -22.61 -5.86
CA TRP A 185 7.51 -22.52 -4.41
C TRP A 185 6.97 -23.84 -3.84
N PRO A 186 7.50 -24.31 -2.70
CA PRO A 186 7.02 -25.56 -2.09
C PRO A 186 5.52 -25.53 -1.84
N GLN A 187 4.82 -26.59 -2.25
CA GLN A 187 3.40 -26.74 -1.94
C GLN A 187 3.17 -27.09 -0.47
N GLU A 188 4.15 -27.76 0.12
CA GLU A 188 4.16 -28.08 1.54
C GLU A 188 4.40 -26.81 2.38
N PRO A 189 3.81 -26.74 3.60
CA PRO A 189 4.06 -25.63 4.51
C PRO A 189 5.54 -25.52 4.86
N MET A 190 6.11 -24.33 4.72
CA MET A 190 7.48 -24.04 5.13
C MET A 190 7.52 -23.75 6.62
N ALA A 191 8.39 -24.44 7.35
CA ALA A 191 8.57 -24.19 8.77
C ALA A 191 9.09 -22.76 9.00
N VAL A 192 8.46 -22.06 9.92
CA VAL A 192 8.89 -20.74 10.43
C VAL A 192 8.90 -20.78 11.95
N SER A 193 9.66 -19.91 12.57
CA SER A 193 9.69 -19.80 14.03
C SER A 193 9.81 -18.34 14.43
N ALA A 194 8.73 -17.79 14.97
CA ALA A 194 8.72 -16.47 15.56
C ALA A 194 7.63 -16.39 16.64
N ASN A 195 7.86 -15.53 17.62
CA ASN A 195 6.89 -15.22 18.67
C ASN A 195 6.44 -13.77 18.51
N VAL A 196 5.14 -13.55 18.63
CA VAL A 196 4.52 -12.22 18.62
C VAL A 196 3.91 -11.98 19.99
N PRO A 197 4.49 -11.10 20.82
CA PRO A 197 3.97 -10.83 22.16
C PRO A 197 2.52 -10.31 22.13
N ALA A 198 1.83 -10.44 23.24
CA ALA A 198 0.51 -9.86 23.45
C ALA A 198 0.54 -8.33 23.26
N GLY A 199 -0.39 -7.78 22.48
CA GLY A 199 -0.50 -6.35 22.22
C GLY A 199 0.64 -5.76 21.36
N ASP A 200 1.44 -6.61 20.70
CA ASP A 200 2.62 -6.21 19.91
C ASP A 200 2.54 -6.72 18.47
N LYS A 201 3.56 -6.45 17.68
CA LYS A 201 3.78 -7.00 16.35
C LYS A 201 4.99 -7.93 16.33
N GLY A 202 5.02 -8.81 15.34
CA GLY A 202 6.15 -9.65 15.01
C GLY A 202 6.30 -9.78 13.49
N PHE A 203 7.37 -10.43 13.05
CA PHE A 203 7.58 -10.66 11.63
C PHE A 203 8.20 -12.03 11.38
N ILE A 204 8.05 -12.50 10.14
CA ILE A 204 8.85 -13.58 9.56
C ILE A 204 9.45 -13.09 8.25
N ARG A 205 10.66 -13.58 7.95
CA ARG A 205 11.32 -13.38 6.66
C ARG A 205 11.72 -14.76 6.13
N VAL A 206 11.18 -15.11 4.98
CA VAL A 206 11.37 -16.43 4.37
C VAL A 206 11.92 -16.24 2.97
N ARG A 207 13.05 -16.88 2.69
CA ARG A 207 13.62 -16.95 1.35
C ARG A 207 13.36 -18.33 0.76
N GLY A 208 12.95 -18.35 -0.51
CA GLY A 208 12.66 -19.58 -1.23
C GLY A 208 12.95 -19.46 -2.73
N PRO A 209 12.42 -20.37 -3.53
CA PRO A 209 12.44 -20.23 -4.97
C PRO A 209 11.72 -18.97 -5.44
N ARG A 210 11.92 -18.58 -6.70
CA ARG A 210 11.23 -17.43 -7.30
C ARG A 210 9.73 -17.65 -7.34
N LEU A 211 9.00 -16.63 -6.96
CA LEU A 211 7.54 -16.62 -6.93
C LEU A 211 6.95 -16.12 -8.25
N PRO A 212 5.84 -16.69 -8.70
CA PRO A 212 5.11 -16.15 -9.83
C PRO A 212 4.47 -14.80 -9.45
N LEU A 213 4.38 -13.89 -10.41
CA LEU A 213 3.62 -12.64 -10.25
C LEU A 213 2.14 -12.93 -10.51
N THR A 214 1.40 -13.26 -9.46
CA THR A 214 0.00 -13.70 -9.54
C THR A 214 -0.71 -13.46 -8.21
N TYR A 215 -1.99 -13.77 -8.13
CA TYR A 215 -2.67 -13.82 -6.84
C TYR A 215 -2.28 -15.07 -6.05
N ALA A 216 -2.22 -14.91 -4.74
CA ALA A 216 -1.94 -15.99 -3.80
C ALA A 216 -2.84 -15.89 -2.58
N ALA A 217 -3.12 -17.01 -1.94
CA ALA A 217 -3.57 -17.03 -0.56
C ALA A 217 -2.41 -17.39 0.34
N LEU A 218 -2.25 -16.63 1.42
CA LEU A 218 -1.30 -16.89 2.50
C LEU A 218 -2.03 -17.63 3.61
N GLU A 219 -1.44 -18.71 4.07
CA GLU A 219 -1.85 -19.44 5.27
C GLU A 219 -0.67 -19.47 6.23
N LEU A 220 -0.77 -18.71 7.32
CA LEU A 220 0.24 -18.66 8.37
C LEU A 220 -0.29 -19.38 9.59
N THR A 221 0.25 -20.54 9.90
CA THR A 221 -0.15 -21.34 11.06
C THR A 221 0.38 -20.71 12.34
N THR A 222 -0.51 -20.55 13.32
CA THR A 222 -0.17 -19.99 14.61
C THR A 222 -0.69 -20.85 15.75
N SER A 223 -0.24 -20.60 16.99
CA SER A 223 -0.75 -21.27 18.20
C SER A 223 -2.25 -21.03 18.45
N ALA A 224 -2.84 -19.99 17.87
CA ALA A 224 -4.27 -19.67 17.99
C ALA A 224 -5.10 -20.06 16.74
N GLY A 225 -4.49 -20.79 15.80
CA GLY A 225 -5.10 -21.15 14.52
C GLY A 225 -4.46 -20.41 13.33
N PRO A 226 -4.87 -20.73 12.10
CA PRO A 226 -4.28 -20.14 10.91
C PRO A 226 -4.76 -18.70 10.69
N LEU A 227 -3.82 -17.83 10.32
CA LEU A 227 -4.09 -16.51 9.79
C LEU A 227 -4.09 -16.57 8.26
N TRP A 228 -5.07 -15.96 7.66
CA TRP A 228 -5.27 -15.97 6.21
C TRP A 228 -5.24 -14.58 5.62
N ALA A 229 -4.69 -14.48 4.40
CA ALA A 229 -4.80 -13.29 3.56
C ALA A 229 -4.79 -13.70 2.08
N HIS A 230 -5.57 -12.98 1.25
CA HIS A 230 -5.52 -13.09 -0.19
C HIS A 230 -4.99 -11.79 -0.79
N LEU A 231 -4.02 -11.89 -1.68
CA LEU A 231 -3.31 -10.73 -2.21
C LEU A 231 -2.61 -11.07 -3.53
N ARG A 232 -2.11 -10.04 -4.22
CA ARG A 232 -1.22 -10.23 -5.37
C ARG A 232 0.24 -10.29 -4.92
N ILE A 233 0.96 -11.28 -5.43
CA ILE A 233 2.41 -11.28 -5.41
C ILE A 233 2.89 -10.31 -6.49
N LYS A 234 3.55 -9.26 -6.10
CA LYS A 234 4.23 -8.32 -6.98
C LYS A 234 5.64 -8.04 -6.45
N ARG A 235 6.58 -7.72 -7.31
CA ARG A 235 7.88 -7.24 -6.86
C ARG A 235 7.70 -5.89 -6.18
N GLU A 236 8.12 -5.80 -4.93
CA GLU A 236 8.13 -4.52 -4.23
C GLU A 236 9.35 -3.69 -4.61
N ALA A 237 9.11 -2.43 -4.87
CA ALA A 237 10.10 -1.38 -5.05
C ALA A 237 9.49 -0.08 -4.56
N PHE A 238 10.29 0.82 -4.03
CA PHE A 238 9.79 2.16 -3.74
C PHE A 238 9.83 3.00 -5.02
N ASP A 239 8.67 3.27 -5.58
CA ASP A 239 8.55 4.10 -6.76
C ASP A 239 8.22 5.55 -6.39
N LEU A 240 9.12 6.44 -6.81
CA LEU A 240 8.90 7.87 -6.75
C LEU A 240 8.43 8.32 -8.12
N SER A 241 7.18 8.73 -8.22
CA SER A 241 6.53 8.97 -9.50
C SER A 241 6.29 10.45 -9.74
N GLY A 242 6.55 10.88 -10.97
CA GLY A 242 5.99 12.09 -11.52
C GLY A 242 4.65 11.77 -12.17
N GLY A 243 3.54 12.10 -11.50
CA GLY A 243 2.24 12.03 -12.16
C GLY A 243 2.13 13.09 -13.24
N TRP A 244 1.50 12.75 -14.36
CA TRP A 244 1.25 13.70 -15.48
C TRP A 244 2.51 14.45 -15.92
N VAL A 245 3.60 13.72 -16.18
CA VAL A 245 4.90 14.30 -16.52
C VAL A 245 4.94 15.06 -17.85
N GLY A 246 3.87 14.99 -18.65
CA GLY A 246 3.70 15.78 -19.87
C GLY A 246 4.37 15.20 -21.11
N ASP A 247 4.32 15.97 -22.20
CA ASP A 247 4.71 15.51 -23.54
C ASP A 247 6.21 15.63 -23.83
N GLN A 248 6.98 16.31 -22.98
CA GLN A 248 8.40 16.59 -23.22
C GLN A 248 9.33 15.43 -22.80
N LEU A 249 8.80 14.26 -22.55
CA LEU A 249 9.56 13.05 -22.18
C LEU A 249 10.47 12.52 -23.30
N THR A 250 10.37 13.05 -24.50
CA THR A 250 11.34 12.81 -25.58
C THR A 250 12.63 13.62 -25.43
N ASN A 251 12.70 14.54 -24.46
CA ASN A 251 13.85 15.41 -24.27
C ASN A 251 14.79 14.88 -23.18
N ALA A 252 16.06 14.67 -23.56
CA ALA A 252 17.10 14.15 -22.67
C ALA A 252 17.35 15.02 -21.42
N ALA A 253 17.30 16.35 -21.55
CA ALA A 253 17.51 17.25 -20.41
C ALA A 253 16.39 17.12 -19.37
N TYR A 254 15.15 16.89 -19.82
CA TYR A 254 14.03 16.68 -18.92
C TYR A 254 14.10 15.32 -18.22
N LEU A 255 14.40 14.24 -18.96
CA LEU A 255 14.58 12.91 -18.36
C LEU A 255 15.75 12.91 -17.36
N ARG A 256 16.80 13.66 -17.65
CA ARG A 256 17.94 13.85 -16.72
C ARG A 256 17.50 14.60 -15.46
N LEU A 257 16.69 15.64 -15.57
CA LEU A 257 16.11 16.32 -14.42
C LEU A 257 15.27 15.36 -13.57
N LEU A 258 14.39 14.56 -14.17
CA LEU A 258 13.61 13.57 -13.44
C LEU A 258 14.51 12.54 -12.71
N ALA A 259 15.58 12.08 -13.37
CA ALA A 259 16.56 11.19 -12.78
C ALA A 259 17.32 11.85 -11.60
N HIS A 260 17.64 13.15 -11.70
CA HIS A 260 18.24 13.93 -10.61
C HIS A 260 17.30 14.04 -9.41
N LEU A 261 16.01 14.22 -9.64
CA LEU A 261 14.95 14.25 -8.62
C LEU A 261 14.62 12.85 -8.07
N HIS A 262 15.35 11.81 -8.44
CA HIS A 262 15.10 10.41 -8.09
C HIS A 262 13.76 9.83 -8.57
N ILE A 263 13.09 10.50 -9.50
CA ILE A 263 11.87 10.01 -10.14
C ILE A 263 12.22 8.78 -10.99
N ASN A 264 11.48 7.69 -10.81
CA ASN A 264 11.69 6.43 -11.52
C ASN A 264 10.40 5.83 -12.11
N ALA A 265 9.28 6.54 -11.97
CA ALA A 265 8.01 6.16 -12.58
C ALA A 265 7.26 7.42 -13.04
N GLY A 266 6.29 7.26 -13.92
CA GLY A 266 5.48 8.37 -14.39
C GLY A 266 4.21 7.92 -15.11
N HIS A 267 3.20 8.78 -15.10
CA HIS A 267 1.99 8.60 -15.89
C HIS A 267 2.31 9.00 -17.34
N ILE A 268 2.75 8.04 -18.12
CA ILE A 268 3.22 8.22 -19.49
C ILE A 268 2.56 7.22 -20.44
N GLY A 269 2.31 7.66 -21.66
CA GLY A 269 1.89 6.77 -22.74
C GLY A 269 3.06 5.93 -23.27
N GLU A 270 2.75 4.73 -23.70
CA GLU A 270 3.72 3.79 -24.28
C GLU A 270 4.48 4.41 -25.48
N VAL A 271 3.74 5.09 -26.36
CA VAL A 271 4.29 5.68 -27.59
C VAL A 271 5.37 6.73 -27.30
N VAL A 272 5.11 7.60 -26.34
CA VAL A 272 6.08 8.61 -25.88
C VAL A 272 7.24 7.97 -25.14
N GLY A 273 6.98 6.87 -24.42
CA GLY A 273 7.96 6.17 -23.62
C GLY A 273 8.88 5.27 -24.45
N TYR A 274 8.69 3.97 -24.28
CA TYR A 274 9.63 2.96 -24.77
C TYR A 274 9.55 2.66 -26.25
N THR A 275 8.40 2.90 -26.91
CA THR A 275 8.21 2.58 -28.32
C THR A 275 8.93 3.59 -29.22
N ASP A 276 8.76 4.88 -28.95
CA ASP A 276 9.31 5.93 -29.82
C ASP A 276 10.76 6.30 -29.46
N ASN A 277 11.15 6.15 -28.20
CA ASN A 277 12.42 6.62 -27.68
C ASN A 277 13.17 5.59 -26.82
N PRO A 278 13.38 4.34 -27.32
CA PRO A 278 13.95 3.28 -26.49
C PRO A 278 15.34 3.65 -25.92
N ALA A 279 16.20 4.26 -26.72
CA ALA A 279 17.56 4.62 -26.29
C ALA A 279 17.57 5.67 -25.14
N LEU A 280 16.61 6.57 -25.10
CA LEU A 280 16.48 7.51 -23.99
C LEU A 280 16.05 6.81 -22.72
N TYR A 281 15.09 5.90 -22.82
CA TYR A 281 14.56 5.16 -21.67
C TYR A 281 15.49 4.04 -21.19
N ASP A 282 16.39 3.54 -22.01
CA ASP A 282 17.49 2.68 -21.57
C ASP A 282 18.48 3.45 -20.70
N ARG A 283 18.70 4.72 -21.01
CA ARG A 283 19.60 5.60 -20.25
C ARG A 283 18.96 6.22 -19.02
N TRP A 284 17.69 6.64 -19.12
CA TRP A 284 16.90 7.24 -18.03
C TRP A 284 15.57 6.51 -17.89
N PRO A 285 15.56 5.33 -17.28
CA PRO A 285 14.36 4.50 -17.21
C PRO A 285 13.29 5.16 -16.33
N LEU A 286 12.07 5.22 -16.87
CA LEU A 286 10.86 5.57 -16.16
C LEU A 286 9.86 4.43 -16.32
N LYS A 287 9.37 3.87 -15.23
CA LYS A 287 8.32 2.85 -15.29
C LYS A 287 6.99 3.47 -15.71
N LEU A 288 6.26 2.77 -16.54
CA LEU A 288 4.93 3.17 -16.98
C LEU A 288 3.91 3.03 -15.85
N PHE A 289 3.08 4.03 -15.75
CA PHE A 289 1.95 4.07 -14.86
C PHE A 289 0.77 4.66 -15.63
N ASN A 290 -0.11 3.81 -16.13
CA ASN A 290 -1.26 4.19 -16.97
C ASN A 290 -2.20 3.01 -17.14
N ARG A 291 -3.33 3.23 -17.81
CA ARG A 291 -4.14 2.15 -18.36
C ARG A 291 -3.42 1.52 -19.54
N LEU A 292 -3.22 0.22 -19.49
CA LEU A 292 -2.50 -0.55 -20.51
C LEU A 292 -3.45 -1.50 -21.23
N ASP A 293 -3.83 -1.18 -22.46
CA ASP A 293 -4.68 -2.01 -23.28
C ASP A 293 -4.08 -2.12 -24.69
N PRO A 294 -3.93 -3.32 -25.26
CA PRO A 294 -4.29 -4.64 -24.73
C PRO A 294 -3.33 -5.20 -23.68
N VAL A 295 -3.89 -5.83 -22.63
CA VAL A 295 -3.12 -6.41 -21.51
C VAL A 295 -2.03 -7.38 -21.99
N ALA A 296 -2.34 -8.24 -22.95
CA ALA A 296 -1.42 -9.27 -23.44
C ALA A 296 -0.11 -8.70 -24.04
N LYS A 297 -0.13 -7.48 -24.58
CA LYS A 297 1.05 -6.80 -25.10
C LYS A 297 2.04 -6.46 -23.98
N PHE A 298 1.53 -6.06 -22.82
CA PHE A 298 2.33 -5.57 -21.69
C PHE A 298 2.65 -6.66 -20.68
N ASP A 299 1.92 -7.77 -20.70
CA ASP A 299 2.18 -8.94 -19.85
C ASP A 299 3.28 -9.84 -20.46
N THR A 300 4.45 -9.28 -20.64
CA THR A 300 5.62 -9.97 -21.21
C THR A 300 6.88 -9.69 -20.39
N GLU A 301 7.87 -10.59 -20.46
CA GLU A 301 9.17 -10.45 -19.79
C GLU A 301 9.85 -9.11 -20.10
N ALA A 302 9.70 -8.62 -21.33
CA ALA A 302 10.30 -7.38 -21.78
C ALA A 302 9.64 -6.14 -21.17
N TRP A 303 8.34 -6.21 -20.88
CA TRP A 303 7.58 -5.07 -20.36
C TRP A 303 7.47 -5.04 -18.85
N LEU A 304 7.38 -6.18 -18.19
CA LEU A 304 7.19 -6.24 -16.73
C LEU A 304 8.17 -5.37 -15.92
N PRO A 305 9.48 -5.30 -16.24
CA PRO A 305 10.40 -4.41 -15.52
C PRO A 305 10.13 -2.92 -15.72
N LYS A 306 9.42 -2.59 -16.80
CA LYS A 306 9.14 -1.22 -17.25
C LYS A 306 7.78 -0.71 -16.79
N ILE A 307 7.03 -1.51 -16.03
CA ILE A 307 5.68 -1.16 -15.56
C ILE A 307 5.70 -0.99 -14.06
N HIS A 308 5.21 0.14 -13.61
CA HIS A 308 4.94 0.37 -12.19
C HIS A 308 3.64 -0.31 -11.78
N ALA A 309 2.54 0.10 -12.40
CA ALA A 309 1.21 -0.46 -12.20
C ALA A 309 0.28 -0.10 -13.36
N VAL A 310 -0.83 -0.82 -13.46
CA VAL A 310 -1.96 -0.47 -14.31
C VAL A 310 -2.97 0.32 -13.48
N GLU A 311 -3.27 1.53 -13.90
CA GLU A 311 -4.22 2.38 -13.20
C GLU A 311 -5.63 2.25 -13.78
N PHE A 312 -6.62 2.11 -12.89
CA PHE A 312 -7.99 2.46 -13.24
C PHE A 312 -8.05 3.97 -13.49
N LEU A 313 -8.53 4.36 -14.67
CA LEU A 313 -8.54 5.78 -15.05
C LEU A 313 -9.43 6.62 -14.15
N GLY A 314 -8.80 7.57 -13.48
CA GLY A 314 -9.44 8.55 -12.63
C GLY A 314 -9.84 8.01 -11.26
N GLU A 315 -10.50 8.86 -10.55
CA GLU A 315 -11.01 8.61 -9.20
C GLU A 315 -12.44 8.08 -9.32
N PRO A 316 -12.71 6.83 -8.95
CA PRO A 316 -14.04 6.23 -9.13
C PRO A 316 -15.14 7.01 -8.39
N GLN A 317 -14.77 7.76 -7.36
CA GLN A 317 -15.69 8.58 -6.59
C GLN A 317 -16.28 9.74 -7.40
N TYR A 318 -15.54 10.23 -8.40
CA TYR A 318 -15.99 11.36 -9.24
C TYR A 318 -16.48 10.96 -10.63
N GLY A 319 -16.11 9.85 -11.14
CA GLY A 319 -16.49 9.14 -12.36
C GLY A 319 -17.38 9.88 -13.37
N GLY A 320 -16.92 10.99 -13.96
CA GLY A 320 -17.70 11.75 -14.93
C GLY A 320 -18.93 12.47 -14.36
N GLY A 321 -18.91 12.84 -13.07
CA GLY A 321 -19.98 13.55 -12.36
C GLY A 321 -20.86 12.68 -11.48
N ARG A 322 -20.63 11.37 -11.46
CA ARG A 322 -21.23 10.42 -10.51
C ARG A 322 -20.19 9.40 -10.05
N PRO A 323 -20.31 8.87 -8.83
CA PRO A 323 -19.46 7.75 -8.42
C PRO A 323 -19.65 6.54 -9.36
N VAL A 324 -18.54 5.96 -9.80
CA VAL A 324 -18.54 4.68 -10.53
C VAL A 324 -18.85 3.56 -9.52
N PRO A 325 -19.83 2.71 -9.75
CA PRO A 325 -20.10 1.61 -8.84
C PRO A 325 -18.88 0.71 -8.65
N PRO A 326 -18.62 0.19 -7.44
CA PRO A 326 -17.49 -0.70 -7.20
C PRO A 326 -17.45 -1.91 -8.14
N GLN A 327 -18.60 -2.44 -8.52
CA GLN A 327 -18.68 -3.55 -9.48
C GLN A 327 -18.14 -3.15 -10.86
N GLU A 328 -18.46 -1.96 -11.34
CA GLU A 328 -17.96 -1.47 -12.64
C GLU A 328 -16.43 -1.30 -12.62
N VAL A 329 -15.87 -0.82 -11.49
CA VAL A 329 -14.41 -0.76 -11.30
C VAL A 329 -13.81 -2.16 -11.32
N PHE A 330 -14.43 -3.11 -10.64
CA PHE A 330 -14.01 -4.51 -10.64
C PHE A 330 -14.00 -5.09 -12.05
N ASP A 331 -15.08 -4.90 -12.81
CA ASP A 331 -15.24 -5.45 -14.16
C ASP A 331 -14.18 -4.88 -15.13
N GLN A 332 -13.84 -3.60 -14.96
CA GLN A 332 -12.76 -2.97 -15.76
C GLN A 332 -11.37 -3.47 -15.38
N LEU A 333 -11.15 -3.87 -14.12
CA LEU A 333 -9.90 -4.45 -13.66
C LEU A 333 -9.81 -5.96 -13.89
N LEU A 334 -10.91 -6.62 -14.25
CA LEU A 334 -10.98 -8.07 -14.40
C LEU A 334 -9.93 -8.66 -15.38
N PRO A 335 -9.65 -8.04 -16.55
CA PRO A 335 -8.62 -8.54 -17.47
C PRO A 335 -7.22 -8.60 -16.85
N TYR A 336 -6.92 -7.76 -15.86
CA TYR A 336 -5.62 -7.73 -15.21
C TYR A 336 -5.49 -8.76 -14.09
N ARG A 337 -6.60 -9.35 -13.63
CA ARG A 337 -6.57 -10.33 -12.54
C ARG A 337 -5.89 -11.63 -12.91
N THR A 338 -5.93 -12.01 -14.18
CA THR A 338 -5.23 -13.20 -14.72
C THR A 338 -3.85 -12.86 -15.28
N SER A 339 -3.46 -11.58 -15.29
CA SER A 339 -2.16 -11.10 -15.76
C SER A 339 -1.15 -10.99 -14.62
N ARG A 340 0.12 -10.75 -14.97
CA ARG A 340 1.21 -10.45 -14.03
C ARG A 340 1.29 -8.99 -13.62
N LEU A 341 0.46 -8.14 -14.23
CA LEU A 341 0.44 -6.70 -14.03
C LEU A 341 -0.33 -6.35 -12.75
N ALA A 342 0.32 -5.66 -11.82
CA ALA A 342 -0.33 -5.13 -10.64
C ALA A 342 -1.24 -3.95 -10.97
N THR A 343 -2.37 -3.84 -10.26
CA THR A 343 -3.37 -2.79 -10.48
C THR A 343 -3.43 -1.80 -9.35
N THR A 344 -3.84 -0.58 -9.66
CA THR A 344 -4.09 0.48 -8.69
C THR A 344 -5.36 1.24 -8.99
N VAL A 345 -5.96 1.79 -7.94
CA VAL A 345 -7.10 2.72 -8.00
C VAL A 345 -6.78 3.91 -7.13
N THR A 346 -7.03 5.10 -7.65
CA THR A 346 -6.82 6.36 -6.94
C THR A 346 -8.09 6.74 -6.15
N HIS A 347 -7.94 7.07 -4.88
CA HIS A 347 -9.01 7.39 -3.95
C HIS A 347 -8.84 8.79 -3.37
N SER A 348 -9.84 9.63 -3.52
CA SER A 348 -9.85 11.00 -3.01
C SER A 348 -10.97 11.30 -2.01
N GLU A 349 -12.14 10.69 -2.18
CA GLU A 349 -13.30 10.90 -1.31
C GLU A 349 -13.31 9.92 -0.13
N GLU A 350 -12.89 10.37 1.02
CA GLU A 350 -12.75 9.55 2.24
C GLU A 350 -14.06 8.90 2.70
N ARG A 351 -15.18 9.52 2.40
CA ARG A 351 -16.49 9.01 2.82
C ARG A 351 -16.84 7.66 2.22
N ILE A 352 -16.44 7.43 0.97
CA ILE A 352 -16.87 6.28 0.19
C ILE A 352 -15.76 5.34 -0.23
N TRP A 353 -14.47 5.71 -0.08
CA TRP A 353 -13.34 4.90 -0.52
C TRP A 353 -13.30 3.50 0.10
N ARG A 354 -13.83 3.34 1.33
CA ARG A 354 -13.95 2.05 2.00
C ARG A 354 -14.73 1.00 1.19
N TRP A 355 -15.63 1.44 0.31
CA TRP A 355 -16.39 0.53 -0.53
C TRP A 355 -15.62 0.03 -1.75
N TYR A 356 -14.51 0.66 -2.05
CA TYR A 356 -13.58 0.26 -3.11
C TYR A 356 -12.37 -0.49 -2.57
N ALA A 357 -12.30 -0.74 -1.27
CA ALA A 357 -11.20 -1.46 -0.64
C ALA A 357 -11.11 -2.88 -1.19
N GLY A 358 -9.90 -3.31 -1.55
CA GLY A 358 -9.63 -4.63 -2.14
C GLY A 358 -9.80 -4.73 -3.65
N LEU A 359 -10.30 -3.69 -4.33
CA LEU A 359 -10.48 -3.72 -5.79
C LEU A 359 -9.16 -3.71 -6.56
N SER A 360 -8.17 -2.99 -6.06
CA SER A 360 -6.84 -2.92 -6.64
C SER A 360 -5.78 -3.56 -5.74
N ASP A 361 -4.64 -3.88 -6.33
CA ASP A 361 -3.55 -4.55 -5.63
C ASP A 361 -2.82 -3.62 -4.68
N PHE A 362 -2.71 -2.32 -4.99
CA PHE A 362 -2.29 -1.31 -4.05
C PHE A 362 -2.95 0.05 -4.35
N PRO A 363 -3.83 0.52 -3.46
CA PRO A 363 -4.59 1.73 -3.69
C PRO A 363 -3.74 2.98 -3.43
N HIS A 364 -4.10 4.05 -4.11
CA HIS A 364 -3.50 5.36 -3.92
C HIS A 364 -4.45 6.29 -3.17
N TYR A 365 -3.92 7.05 -2.21
CA TYR A 365 -4.61 8.18 -1.66
C TYR A 365 -4.24 9.45 -2.40
N ASP A 366 -5.25 10.17 -2.87
CA ASP A 366 -5.10 11.42 -3.61
C ASP A 366 -5.82 12.54 -2.86
N ALA A 367 -5.06 13.44 -2.24
CA ALA A 367 -5.63 14.63 -1.65
C ALA A 367 -4.60 15.75 -1.49
N TYR A 368 -4.98 16.91 -1.92
CA TYR A 368 -4.13 18.08 -2.01
C TYR A 368 -4.40 19.04 -0.86
N ARG A 369 -3.66 18.88 0.23
CA ARG A 369 -3.89 19.60 1.49
C ARG A 369 -3.33 21.03 1.50
N VAL A 370 -2.54 21.41 0.53
CA VAL A 370 -1.87 22.71 0.50
C VAL A 370 -2.65 23.74 -0.30
N VAL A 371 -2.96 23.48 -1.55
CA VAL A 371 -3.60 24.47 -2.45
C VAL A 371 -4.96 24.03 -2.99
N ALA A 372 -5.35 22.80 -2.79
CA ALA A 372 -6.65 22.25 -3.19
C ALA A 372 -7.20 21.34 -2.08
N PRO A 373 -7.58 21.89 -0.94
CA PRO A 373 -7.99 21.09 0.22
C PRO A 373 -9.32 20.40 -0.04
N SER A 374 -9.45 19.16 0.42
CA SER A 374 -10.71 18.46 0.44
C SER A 374 -11.67 19.10 1.45
N PRO A 375 -12.93 19.38 1.08
CA PRO A 375 -13.93 19.87 2.03
C PRO A 375 -14.15 18.93 3.22
N ASP A 376 -13.97 17.63 3.01
CA ASP A 376 -14.13 16.63 4.06
C ASP A 376 -13.09 16.76 5.16
N ALA A 377 -11.86 17.11 4.82
CA ALA A 377 -10.82 17.38 5.81
C ALA A 377 -11.08 18.67 6.60
N TRP A 378 -11.70 19.66 5.99
CA TRP A 378 -11.98 20.94 6.64
C TRP A 378 -13.01 20.83 7.75
N ASN A 379 -13.99 20.00 7.58
CA ASN A 379 -15.11 19.87 8.51
C ASN A 379 -14.76 19.05 9.75
N GLN A 380 -13.61 18.41 9.79
CA GLN A 380 -13.26 17.43 10.82
C GLN A 380 -12.14 17.89 11.75
N TYR A 381 -11.33 18.85 11.29
CA TYR A 381 -10.20 19.38 12.03
C TYR A 381 -10.46 20.83 12.39
N ASP A 382 -10.96 21.06 13.59
CA ASP A 382 -11.15 22.42 14.11
C ASP A 382 -9.83 23.01 14.63
N ARG A 383 -8.78 22.85 13.82
CA ARG A 383 -7.44 23.33 14.14
C ARG A 383 -7.34 24.85 14.19
N TRP A 384 -8.24 25.53 13.48
CA TRP A 384 -8.18 26.95 13.26
C TRP A 384 -9.20 27.73 14.10
N GLY A 385 -9.70 27.15 15.20
CA GLY A 385 -10.65 27.81 16.09
C GLY A 385 -11.99 28.11 15.41
N GLY A 386 -12.49 27.17 14.63
CA GLY A 386 -13.76 27.30 13.88
C GLY A 386 -13.67 28.17 12.62
N ARG A 387 -12.51 28.73 12.30
CA ARG A 387 -12.31 29.48 11.06
C ARG A 387 -11.99 28.52 9.92
N LYS A 388 -12.71 28.64 8.81
CA LYS A 388 -12.37 27.91 7.58
C LYS A 388 -11.09 28.47 6.99
N ILE A 389 -10.14 27.59 6.69
CA ILE A 389 -9.01 27.94 5.83
C ILE A 389 -9.53 27.88 4.40
N ARG A 390 -9.27 28.93 3.64
CA ARG A 390 -9.73 28.99 2.24
C ARG A 390 -8.82 28.28 1.26
N TRP A 391 -7.56 28.02 1.62
CA TRP A 391 -6.53 27.60 0.67
C TRP A 391 -5.73 26.38 1.13
N GLY A 392 -6.01 25.77 2.27
CA GLY A 392 -5.29 24.62 2.75
C GLY A 392 -6.04 23.81 3.80
N ALA A 393 -5.56 22.66 4.13
CA ALA A 393 -6.07 21.80 5.18
C ALA A 393 -4.92 21.28 6.06
N PRO A 394 -5.20 20.82 7.29
CA PRO A 394 -4.14 20.31 8.18
C PRO A 394 -3.32 19.21 7.52
N LEU A 395 -1.99 19.34 7.54
CA LEU A 395 -1.07 18.43 6.86
C LEU A 395 -1.05 17.04 7.48
N GLU A 396 -1.27 16.96 8.79
CA GLU A 396 -1.37 15.69 9.53
C GLU A 396 -2.52 14.79 9.07
N THR A 397 -3.50 15.34 8.37
CA THR A 397 -4.60 14.57 7.77
C THR A 397 -4.11 13.60 6.68
N ILE A 398 -2.99 13.92 6.03
CA ILE A 398 -2.34 13.05 5.05
C ILE A 398 -1.96 11.73 5.71
N GLY A 399 -1.29 11.81 6.86
CA GLY A 399 -0.90 10.62 7.62
C GLY A 399 -2.11 9.80 8.08
N ASP A 400 -3.16 10.45 8.57
CA ASP A 400 -4.38 9.77 9.02
C ASP A 400 -5.04 8.99 7.88
N MET A 401 -5.12 9.60 6.71
CA MET A 401 -5.74 9.00 5.54
C MET A 401 -4.92 7.86 4.95
N CYS A 402 -3.63 8.03 4.82
CA CYS A 402 -2.75 6.95 4.37
C CYS A 402 -2.83 5.74 5.32
N ARG A 403 -2.86 5.95 6.65
CA ARG A 403 -3.08 4.87 7.62
C ARG A 403 -4.42 4.17 7.40
N SER A 404 -5.50 4.94 7.27
CA SER A 404 -6.84 4.37 7.07
C SER A 404 -6.92 3.56 5.78
N LEU A 405 -6.39 4.10 4.67
CA LEU A 405 -6.38 3.39 3.39
C LEU A 405 -5.56 2.10 3.45
N ARG A 406 -4.41 2.13 4.12
CA ARG A 406 -3.57 0.96 4.33
C ARG A 406 -4.30 -0.12 5.15
N GLU A 407 -4.93 0.24 6.25
CA GLU A 407 -5.68 -0.71 7.08
C GLU A 407 -6.86 -1.34 6.33
N LEU A 408 -7.57 -0.57 5.51
CA LEU A 408 -8.67 -1.10 4.68
C LEU A 408 -8.19 -2.10 3.62
N ASN A 409 -6.94 -2.00 3.18
CA ASN A 409 -6.38 -2.82 2.10
C ASN A 409 -5.29 -3.79 2.59
N ARG A 410 -5.09 -3.92 3.89
CA ARG A 410 -4.08 -4.83 4.44
C ARG A 410 -4.24 -6.26 3.90
N PRO A 411 -3.16 -7.02 3.73
CA PRO A 411 -1.78 -6.68 4.08
C PRO A 411 -1.01 -5.94 2.98
N MET A 412 -1.69 -5.47 1.93
CA MET A 412 -1.07 -4.78 0.80
C MET A 412 -0.61 -3.36 1.19
N PRO A 413 0.46 -2.84 0.56
CA PRO A 413 0.87 -1.45 0.75
C PRO A 413 -0.12 -0.47 0.11
N CYS A 414 0.06 0.81 0.41
CA CYS A 414 -0.62 1.90 -0.31
C CYS A 414 0.39 2.94 -0.79
N ALA A 415 -0.09 3.87 -1.63
CA ALA A 415 0.67 4.98 -2.14
C ALA A 415 -0.03 6.31 -1.88
N TYR A 416 0.67 7.42 -2.06
CA TYR A 416 0.13 8.75 -1.87
C TYR A 416 0.47 9.67 -3.04
N TRP A 417 -0.55 10.33 -3.58
CA TRP A 417 -0.43 11.46 -4.48
C TRP A 417 -0.21 12.74 -3.70
N SER A 418 1.03 13.18 -3.62
CA SER A 418 1.42 14.44 -3.01
C SER A 418 1.25 15.58 -4.00
N GLN A 419 0.98 16.74 -3.50
CA GLN A 419 0.97 17.95 -4.32
C GLN A 419 2.39 18.33 -4.71
N GLY A 420 2.71 18.19 -5.99
CA GLY A 420 3.97 18.64 -6.58
C GLY A 420 3.93 20.10 -7.02
N PRO A 421 5.02 20.61 -7.65
CA PRO A 421 5.01 21.92 -8.27
C PRO A 421 4.00 21.96 -9.43
N HIS A 422 3.00 22.83 -9.32
CA HIS A 422 1.91 22.88 -10.28
C HIS A 422 1.33 24.29 -10.41
N ASP A 423 1.05 24.72 -11.65
CA ASP A 423 0.51 26.04 -11.96
C ASP A 423 -1.01 26.08 -12.15
N GLY A 424 -1.65 24.91 -12.28
CA GLY A 424 -3.06 24.78 -12.63
C GLY A 424 -4.06 24.95 -11.48
N TRP A 425 -3.62 24.95 -10.24
CA TRP A 425 -4.51 25.10 -9.08
C TRP A 425 -4.91 26.55 -8.79
N GLY A 426 -4.57 27.46 -9.67
CA GLY A 426 -4.84 28.88 -9.46
C GLY A 426 -6.24 29.30 -9.85
N GLY A 427 -6.81 30.21 -9.08
CA GLY A 427 -8.00 30.96 -9.42
C GLY A 427 -9.29 30.51 -8.78
N GLY A 428 -9.42 29.28 -8.32
CA GLY A 428 -10.63 28.82 -7.63
C GLY A 428 -10.45 28.64 -6.12
N TRP A 429 -9.22 28.57 -5.65
CA TRP A 429 -8.88 28.33 -4.25
C TRP A 429 -8.38 29.62 -3.63
N ASP A 430 -9.33 30.37 -3.19
CA ASP A 430 -9.17 31.77 -2.84
C ASP A 430 -8.10 32.07 -1.80
N GLY A 431 -7.31 33.08 -2.11
CA GLY A 431 -6.45 33.78 -1.18
C GLY A 431 -5.00 33.32 -1.15
N ARG A 432 -4.61 32.26 -1.88
CA ARG A 432 -3.21 31.88 -1.98
C ARG A 432 -2.52 32.55 -3.17
N SER A 433 -1.49 33.34 -2.89
CA SER A 433 -0.70 34.03 -3.94
C SER A 433 0.22 33.08 -4.69
N ARG A 434 0.73 32.03 -4.01
CA ARG A 434 1.58 31.00 -4.61
C ARG A 434 0.76 29.75 -4.95
N ARG A 435 0.72 29.38 -6.22
CA ARG A 435 -0.02 28.23 -6.73
C ARG A 435 0.62 26.88 -6.39
N SER A 436 1.96 26.82 -6.35
CA SER A 436 2.73 25.63 -6.00
C SER A 436 2.93 25.54 -4.48
N PRO A 437 3.09 24.33 -3.90
CA PRO A 437 3.61 24.19 -2.55
C PRO A 437 4.97 24.88 -2.38
N THR A 438 5.24 25.37 -1.18
CA THR A 438 6.58 25.82 -0.79
C THR A 438 7.49 24.61 -0.55
N PRO A 439 8.83 24.81 -0.48
CA PRO A 439 9.77 23.75 -0.08
C PRO A 439 9.39 23.02 1.21
N ASP A 440 8.98 23.76 2.24
CA ASP A 440 8.61 23.18 3.53
C ASP A 440 7.30 22.39 3.46
N GLU A 441 6.34 22.88 2.69
CA GLU A 441 5.07 22.20 2.46
C GLU A 441 5.24 20.91 1.65
N LEU A 442 6.13 20.89 0.64
CA LEU A 442 6.48 19.67 -0.09
C LEU A 442 7.01 18.59 0.86
N ARG A 443 7.95 18.98 1.72
CA ARG A 443 8.57 18.08 2.67
C ARG A 443 7.56 17.55 3.69
N ALA A 444 6.76 18.42 4.29
CA ALA A 444 5.76 18.03 5.29
C ALA A 444 4.73 17.02 4.71
N GLN A 445 4.22 17.27 3.49
CA GLN A 445 3.30 16.34 2.83
C GLN A 445 3.94 14.95 2.64
N ALA A 446 5.16 14.91 2.08
CA ALA A 446 5.87 13.66 1.83
C ALA A 446 6.11 12.89 3.15
N LEU A 447 6.57 13.55 4.20
CA LEU A 447 6.91 12.88 5.45
C LEU A 447 5.68 12.41 6.23
N HIS A 448 4.58 13.14 6.21
CA HIS A 448 3.31 12.63 6.77
C HIS A 448 2.86 11.35 6.08
N ALA A 449 2.99 11.24 4.77
CA ALA A 449 2.67 10.03 4.04
C ALA A 449 3.69 8.90 4.32
N LEU A 450 4.99 9.19 4.22
CA LEU A 450 6.08 8.22 4.45
C LEU A 450 6.01 7.60 5.85
N SER A 451 5.64 8.39 6.87
CA SER A 451 5.50 7.94 8.25
C SER A 451 4.47 6.82 8.44
N THR A 452 3.61 6.58 7.47
CA THR A 452 2.57 5.54 7.48
C THR A 452 2.95 4.26 6.75
N ARG A 453 4.18 4.16 6.27
CA ARG A 453 4.68 3.04 5.47
C ARG A 453 3.99 2.96 4.09
N ILE A 454 3.91 4.06 3.37
CA ILE A 454 3.65 3.98 1.92
C ILE A 454 4.87 3.38 1.20
N THR A 455 4.65 2.76 0.06
CA THR A 455 5.72 2.21 -0.80
C THR A 455 5.86 2.94 -2.12
N SER A 456 5.05 3.96 -2.35
CA SER A 456 5.18 4.84 -3.50
C SER A 456 4.69 6.24 -3.16
N LEU A 457 5.39 7.24 -3.68
CA LEU A 457 5.05 8.65 -3.54
C LEU A 457 4.94 9.26 -4.94
N TYR A 458 3.86 9.97 -5.19
CA TYR A 458 3.61 10.62 -6.48
C TYR A 458 3.56 12.12 -6.31
N TRP A 459 4.20 12.84 -7.24
CA TRP A 459 4.12 14.29 -7.32
C TRP A 459 3.08 14.69 -8.38
N PHE A 460 1.92 15.10 -7.94
CA PHE A 460 0.93 15.67 -8.84
C PHE A 460 1.12 17.20 -8.92
N ASN A 461 1.15 17.81 -10.00
CA ASN A 461 1.37 17.46 -11.39
C ASN A 461 2.82 17.84 -11.74
N LEU A 462 3.65 16.90 -12.11
CA LEU A 462 5.08 17.14 -12.32
C LEU A 462 5.39 17.32 -13.81
N SER A 463 4.82 18.36 -14.42
CA SER A 463 5.16 18.72 -15.79
C SER A 463 6.46 19.55 -15.85
N LEU A 464 7.14 19.52 -17.00
CA LEU A 464 8.30 20.37 -17.23
C LEU A 464 7.95 21.85 -17.06
N LYS A 465 6.76 22.26 -17.52
CA LYS A 465 6.25 23.63 -17.34
C LYS A 465 6.21 24.02 -15.87
N SER A 466 5.61 23.18 -15.04
CA SER A 466 5.50 23.44 -13.59
C SER A 466 6.85 23.47 -12.90
N LEU A 467 7.76 22.56 -13.23
CA LEU A 467 9.12 22.57 -12.71
C LEU A 467 9.87 23.85 -13.07
N ARG A 468 9.74 24.33 -14.31
CA ARG A 468 10.36 25.59 -14.75
C ARG A 468 9.78 26.83 -14.05
N MET A 469 8.51 26.80 -13.71
CA MET A 469 7.86 27.90 -12.98
C MET A 469 8.27 27.97 -11.51
N PHE A 470 8.60 26.84 -10.91
CA PHE A 470 8.92 26.72 -9.48
C PHE A 470 10.27 26.05 -9.25
N PRO A 471 11.37 26.65 -9.72
CA PRO A 471 12.70 26.03 -9.62
C PRO A 471 13.22 25.92 -8.19
N ASP A 472 12.63 26.63 -7.23
CA ASP A 472 12.92 26.53 -5.81
C ASP A 472 12.42 25.22 -5.19
N THR A 473 11.63 24.44 -5.91
CA THR A 473 11.16 23.10 -5.48
C THR A 473 12.13 21.97 -5.84
N TRP A 474 13.09 22.19 -6.73
CA TRP A 474 13.96 21.12 -7.24
C TRP A 474 14.86 20.54 -6.14
N GLU A 475 15.57 21.39 -5.41
CA GLU A 475 16.43 20.93 -4.32
C GLU A 475 15.65 20.23 -3.21
N PRO A 476 14.52 20.74 -2.71
CA PRO A 476 13.67 20.02 -1.76
C PRO A 476 13.22 18.63 -2.25
N MET A 477 12.81 18.52 -3.51
CA MET A 477 12.41 17.25 -4.11
C MET A 477 13.59 16.28 -4.23
N THR A 478 14.76 16.78 -4.64
CA THR A 478 16.01 15.98 -4.69
C THR A 478 16.34 15.43 -3.30
N ARG A 479 16.28 16.27 -2.27
CA ARG A 479 16.56 15.88 -0.88
C ARG A 479 15.58 14.82 -0.37
N ILE A 480 14.29 15.00 -0.62
CA ILE A 480 13.26 14.00 -0.27
C ILE A 480 13.53 12.69 -1.02
N GLY A 481 13.84 12.76 -2.31
CA GLY A 481 14.19 11.59 -3.10
C GLY A 481 15.41 10.85 -2.56
N ARG A 482 16.46 11.58 -2.17
CA ARG A 482 17.68 11.01 -1.56
C ARG A 482 17.36 10.30 -0.25
N GLU A 483 16.59 10.92 0.64
CA GLU A 483 16.15 10.31 1.91
C GLU A 483 15.34 9.04 1.67
N ILE A 484 14.43 9.05 0.69
CA ILE A 484 13.68 7.86 0.29
C ILE A 484 14.63 6.75 -0.16
N ARG A 485 15.64 7.04 -1.00
CA ARG A 485 16.60 6.04 -1.46
C ARG A 485 17.47 5.50 -0.33
N MET A 486 17.81 6.32 0.65
CA MET A 486 18.51 5.86 1.86
C MET A 486 17.64 4.88 2.68
N LEU A 487 16.39 5.24 2.92
CA LEU A 487 15.48 4.53 3.82
C LEU A 487 14.63 3.44 3.13
N GLU A 488 14.75 3.29 1.82
CA GLU A 488 13.92 2.39 0.99
C GLU A 488 13.77 0.98 1.56
N PRO A 489 14.82 0.27 2.03
CA PRO A 489 14.66 -1.06 2.58
C PRO A 489 13.69 -1.13 3.76
N PHE A 490 13.69 -0.10 4.61
CA PHE A 490 12.81 -0.08 5.78
C PHE A 490 11.35 0.21 5.41
N PHE A 491 11.10 0.98 4.34
CA PHE A 491 9.75 1.14 3.80
C PHE A 491 9.24 -0.13 3.14
N LEU A 492 10.11 -0.89 2.48
CA LEU A 492 9.72 -2.12 1.80
C LEU A 492 9.56 -3.29 2.77
N GLU A 493 10.52 -3.50 3.67
CA GLU A 493 10.52 -4.65 4.60
C GLU A 493 9.79 -4.38 5.92
N GLY A 494 9.45 -3.13 6.21
CA GLY A 494 8.80 -2.74 7.47
C GLY A 494 7.29 -2.74 7.43
N ASP A 495 6.73 -2.54 8.60
CA ASP A 495 5.31 -2.22 8.80
C ASP A 495 5.15 -1.00 9.72
N ALA A 496 4.10 -0.21 9.53
CA ALA A 496 3.78 0.86 10.46
C ALA A 496 3.49 0.26 11.84
N TYR A 497 4.16 0.77 12.86
CA TYR A 497 4.09 0.16 14.17
C TYR A 497 3.21 0.95 15.14
N ARG A 498 3.61 2.16 15.49
CA ARG A 498 2.85 3.04 16.39
C ARG A 498 2.75 4.43 15.81
N SER A 499 1.67 5.12 16.14
CA SER A 499 1.51 6.55 15.88
C SER A 499 0.84 7.22 17.07
N GLU A 500 1.31 8.43 17.41
CA GLU A 500 0.80 9.23 18.50
C GLU A 500 0.78 10.70 18.09
N ARG A 501 -0.36 11.34 18.24
CA ARG A 501 -0.47 12.79 18.08
C ARG A 501 -0.41 13.48 19.43
N ARG A 502 0.61 14.28 19.61
CA ARG A 502 0.87 14.99 20.85
C ARG A 502 0.33 16.41 20.80
N THR A 503 -0.15 16.87 21.95
CA THR A 503 -0.55 18.25 22.16
C THR A 503 0.26 18.86 23.30
N ARG A 504 0.49 20.16 23.22
CA ARG A 504 1.10 20.94 24.30
C ARG A 504 0.16 22.05 24.69
N ALA A 505 -0.26 22.06 25.95
CA ALA A 505 -1.28 23.01 26.45
C ALA A 505 -2.55 23.03 25.58
N GLY A 506 -3.00 21.87 25.12
CA GLY A 506 -4.18 21.71 24.28
C GLY A 506 -3.99 22.12 22.81
N GLN A 507 -2.80 22.55 22.41
CA GLN A 507 -2.48 22.89 21.02
C GLN A 507 -1.68 21.74 20.35
N PRO A 508 -1.82 21.52 19.03
CA PRO A 508 -1.01 20.57 18.30
C PRO A 508 0.48 20.83 18.49
N ASP A 509 1.27 19.78 18.71
CA ASP A 509 2.70 19.87 18.98
C ASP A 509 3.50 18.97 18.02
N TRP A 510 3.39 17.66 18.18
CA TRP A 510 4.11 16.70 17.33
C TRP A 510 3.23 15.51 16.94
N ASP A 511 3.40 15.05 15.71
CA ASP A 511 2.88 13.77 15.24
C ASP A 511 4.06 12.78 15.21
N LEU A 512 4.03 11.77 16.09
CA LEU A 512 5.07 10.75 16.21
C LEU A 512 4.60 9.48 15.53
N ALA A 513 5.45 8.89 14.70
CA ALA A 513 5.14 7.62 14.07
C ALA A 513 6.39 6.76 13.95
N SER A 514 6.21 5.45 13.90
CA SER A 514 7.31 4.51 13.69
C SER A 514 6.94 3.44 12.66
N ILE A 515 7.96 3.07 11.87
CA ILE A 515 7.96 1.92 10.97
C ILE A 515 8.96 0.92 11.52
N ALA A 516 8.52 -0.29 11.76
CA ALA A 516 9.38 -1.35 12.27
C ALA A 516 9.72 -2.33 11.13
N ALA A 517 11.00 -2.37 10.75
CA ALA A 517 11.55 -3.34 9.82
C ALA A 517 12.35 -4.42 10.59
N PRO A 518 12.78 -5.52 9.95
CA PRO A 518 13.51 -6.57 10.62
C PRO A 518 14.77 -6.10 11.36
N GLU A 519 15.52 -5.16 10.79
CA GLU A 519 16.84 -4.75 11.30
C GLU A 519 16.84 -3.38 12.01
N ALA A 520 15.80 -2.55 11.78
CA ALA A 520 15.74 -1.21 12.34
C ALA A 520 14.31 -0.68 12.42
N ALA A 521 14.09 0.30 13.29
CA ALA A 521 12.92 1.15 13.27
C ALA A 521 13.26 2.53 12.68
N VAL A 522 12.40 3.01 11.79
CA VAL A 522 12.42 4.41 11.32
C VAL A 522 11.38 5.19 12.10
N LEU A 523 11.82 6.25 12.77
CA LEU A 523 11.03 7.02 13.71
C LEU A 523 10.84 8.43 13.16
N PHE A 524 9.61 8.88 13.09
CA PHE A 524 9.23 10.19 12.57
C PHE A 524 8.74 11.09 13.69
N ALA A 525 9.30 12.28 13.80
CA ALA A 525 8.77 13.36 14.61
C ALA A 525 8.41 14.52 13.69
N LEU A 526 7.12 14.74 13.47
CA LEU A 526 6.59 15.71 12.52
C LEU A 526 5.96 16.87 13.29
N ASP A 527 6.42 18.08 13.02
CA ASP A 527 5.95 19.28 13.69
C ASP A 527 4.52 19.62 13.26
N THR A 528 3.61 19.60 14.19
CA THR A 528 2.22 19.99 13.98
C THR A 528 1.88 21.34 14.62
N ALA A 529 2.86 22.04 15.19
CA ALA A 529 2.68 23.40 15.74
C ALA A 529 2.82 24.52 14.69
N TYR A 530 2.74 24.18 13.40
CA TYR A 530 2.74 25.16 12.32
C TYR A 530 1.48 26.02 12.33
N THR A 531 1.59 27.21 11.74
CA THR A 531 0.51 28.15 11.54
C THR A 531 0.31 28.45 10.07
N ALA A 532 -0.76 29.16 9.74
CA ALA A 532 -0.99 29.71 8.42
C ALA A 532 -0.67 31.21 8.43
N ASP A 533 0.23 31.64 7.54
CA ASP A 533 0.47 33.06 7.33
C ASP A 533 -0.74 33.70 6.63
N ALA A 534 -1.38 34.66 7.31
CA ALA A 534 -2.60 35.29 6.81
C ALA A 534 -2.36 36.20 5.58
N LYS A 535 -1.14 36.69 5.39
CA LYS A 535 -0.76 37.61 4.31
C LYS A 535 -0.23 36.85 3.10
N ALA A 536 0.69 35.91 3.32
CA ALA A 536 1.30 35.12 2.25
C ALA A 536 0.46 33.88 1.87
N ASN A 537 -0.47 33.49 2.72
CA ASN A 537 -1.30 32.29 2.54
C ASN A 537 -0.48 31.01 2.35
N VAL A 538 0.53 30.82 3.18
CA VAL A 538 1.39 29.63 3.21
C VAL A 538 1.46 29.08 4.63
N PHE A 539 1.76 27.81 4.76
CA PHE A 539 2.04 27.23 6.06
C PHE A 539 3.41 27.69 6.56
N GLN A 540 3.47 28.03 7.84
CA GLN A 540 4.68 28.48 8.52
C GLN A 540 4.97 27.58 9.71
N PHE A 541 6.19 27.07 9.73
CA PHE A 541 6.74 26.32 10.86
C PHE A 541 7.50 27.26 11.77
N GLY A 542 7.34 27.07 13.07
CA GLY A 542 8.01 27.88 14.08
C GLY A 542 9.54 27.70 14.06
N PRO A 543 10.27 28.50 14.86
CA PRO A 543 11.72 28.33 15.02
C PRO A 543 12.05 26.99 15.67
N PRO A 544 13.32 26.53 15.53
CA PRO A 544 13.77 25.35 16.23
C PRO A 544 13.52 25.44 17.74
N ARG A 545 12.96 24.37 18.30
CA ARG A 545 12.66 24.27 19.73
C ARG A 545 13.17 22.95 20.30
N PRO A 546 13.64 22.93 21.57
CA PRO A 546 13.96 21.69 22.24
C PRO A 546 12.72 20.79 22.36
N ALA A 547 12.89 19.54 22.07
CA ALA A 547 11.84 18.53 22.16
C ALA A 547 12.40 17.20 22.66
N ASN A 548 11.58 16.48 23.41
CA ASN A 548 11.85 15.11 23.84
C ASN A 548 10.82 14.20 23.19
N PHE A 549 11.28 13.23 22.42
CA PHE A 549 10.46 12.27 21.71
C PHE A 549 10.57 10.91 22.38
N ALA A 550 9.47 10.30 22.74
CA ALA A 550 9.44 8.92 23.21
C ALA A 550 8.79 8.05 22.11
N PHE A 551 9.48 7.02 21.71
CA PHE A 551 8.99 6.07 20.70
C PHE A 551 8.96 4.67 21.29
N ALA A 552 7.80 4.03 21.23
CA ALA A 552 7.70 2.60 21.49
C ALA A 552 8.30 1.81 20.32
N LEU A 553 9.01 0.73 20.64
CA LEU A 553 9.60 -0.19 19.69
C LEU A 553 9.02 -1.59 19.90
N PRO A 554 8.86 -2.39 18.84
CA PRO A 554 8.43 -3.78 18.98
C PRO A 554 9.50 -4.60 19.70
N ALA A 555 9.09 -5.72 20.27
CA ALA A 555 9.94 -6.53 21.13
C ALA A 555 11.32 -6.85 20.55
N TRP A 556 11.42 -7.13 19.25
CA TRP A 556 12.68 -7.45 18.58
C TRP A 556 13.63 -6.24 18.37
N LEU A 557 13.14 -5.00 18.54
CA LEU A 557 13.93 -3.77 18.42
C LEU A 557 13.99 -2.98 19.73
N ARG A 558 13.42 -3.48 20.81
CA ARG A 558 13.23 -2.74 22.08
C ARG A 558 14.53 -2.33 22.76
N SER A 559 15.63 -2.99 22.45
CA SER A 559 16.95 -2.67 22.99
C SER A 559 17.94 -2.30 21.89
N PRO A 560 17.76 -1.15 21.22
CA PRO A 560 18.69 -0.75 20.17
C PRO A 560 20.05 -0.43 20.75
N LYS A 561 21.11 -0.63 19.95
CA LYS A 561 22.49 -0.26 20.29
C LYS A 561 22.83 1.13 19.81
N GLU A 562 22.14 1.60 18.77
CA GLU A 562 22.35 2.90 18.15
C GLU A 562 21.01 3.57 17.86
N VAL A 563 20.97 4.89 18.09
CA VAL A 563 19.90 5.77 17.61
C VAL A 563 20.58 7.02 17.05
N PHE A 564 20.23 7.36 15.82
CA PHE A 564 20.79 8.51 15.12
C PHE A 564 19.74 9.16 14.23
N ARG A 565 19.93 10.44 13.91
CA ARG A 565 19.09 11.16 12.96
C ARG A 565 19.60 10.94 11.53
N VAL A 566 18.66 10.84 10.60
CA VAL A 566 18.94 10.70 9.16
C VAL A 566 18.25 11.82 8.42
N ASP A 567 18.97 12.47 7.53
CA ASP A 567 18.43 13.40 6.55
C ASP A 567 19.23 13.31 5.24
N ALA A 568 18.89 14.14 4.26
CA ALA A 568 19.56 14.13 2.96
C ALA A 568 21.07 14.44 3.03
N ASP A 569 21.52 15.14 4.08
CA ASP A 569 22.95 15.48 4.27
C ASP A 569 23.73 14.34 4.92
N GLY A 570 23.04 13.40 5.56
CA GLY A 570 23.66 12.20 6.12
C GLY A 570 23.14 11.81 7.49
N ILE A 571 24.02 11.25 8.29
CA ILE A 571 23.72 10.71 9.61
C ILE A 571 24.28 11.65 10.68
N THR A 572 23.45 12.00 11.65
CA THR A 572 23.83 12.88 12.77
C THR A 572 23.56 12.16 14.10
N GLU A 573 24.53 12.24 15.01
CA GLU A 573 24.37 11.76 16.37
C GLU A 573 23.31 12.56 17.13
N VAL A 574 22.53 11.87 17.95
CA VAL A 574 21.53 12.49 18.82
C VAL A 574 21.69 12.00 20.26
N LYS A 575 21.19 12.78 21.19
CA LYS A 575 21.11 12.35 22.59
C LYS A 575 19.89 11.43 22.74
N TRP A 576 20.11 10.24 23.22
CA TRP A 576 19.05 9.27 23.43
C TRP A 576 19.30 8.39 24.66
N SER A 577 18.25 7.75 25.13
CA SER A 577 18.28 6.74 26.19
C SER A 577 17.27 5.64 25.91
N ALA A 578 17.58 4.41 26.33
CA ALA A 578 16.62 3.32 26.30
C ALA A 578 15.52 3.56 27.35
N THR A 579 14.30 3.14 27.01
CA THR A 579 13.16 3.11 27.94
C THR A 579 12.65 1.67 28.05
N GLY A 580 11.72 1.40 28.97
CA GLY A 580 11.12 0.06 29.10
C GLY A 580 10.41 -0.42 27.82
N GLU A 581 9.92 0.50 27.00
CA GLU A 581 9.14 0.19 25.79
C GLU A 581 9.85 0.59 24.49
N GLY A 582 11.00 1.26 24.55
CA GLY A 582 11.72 1.70 23.34
C GLY A 582 12.79 2.73 23.63
N VAL A 583 12.69 3.93 23.04
CA VAL A 583 13.72 4.97 23.13
C VAL A 583 13.13 6.35 23.43
N ALA A 584 13.89 7.12 24.19
CA ALA A 584 13.68 8.57 24.36
C ALA A 584 14.82 9.31 23.65
N ILE A 585 14.48 10.31 22.85
CA ILE A 585 15.40 11.12 22.07
C ILE A 585 15.23 12.59 22.45
N ALA A 586 16.33 13.27 22.76
CA ALA A 586 16.34 14.72 22.98
C ALA A 586 17.00 15.41 21.80
N ASP A 587 16.27 16.29 21.12
CA ASP A 587 16.75 17.03 19.95
C ASP A 587 16.17 18.45 19.93
N THR A 588 16.68 19.31 19.07
CA THR A 588 16.17 20.66 18.83
C THR A 588 15.73 20.76 17.37
N ARG A 589 14.41 20.86 17.16
CA ARG A 589 13.82 20.80 15.81
C ARG A 589 12.73 21.85 15.62
N SER A 590 12.45 22.15 14.36
CA SER A 590 11.44 23.13 13.96
C SER A 590 10.47 22.66 12.88
N ARG A 591 10.62 21.46 12.31
CA ARG A 591 9.76 20.97 11.24
C ARG A 591 9.49 19.49 11.40
N ASP A 592 10.50 18.71 11.08
CA ASP A 592 10.44 17.26 11.08
C ASP A 592 11.82 16.69 11.37
N ALA A 593 11.81 15.48 11.86
CA ALA A 593 13.02 14.69 12.01
C ALA A 593 12.71 13.22 11.72
N ILE A 594 13.69 12.54 11.13
CA ILE A 594 13.69 11.10 10.94
C ILE A 594 14.85 10.53 11.75
N TYR A 595 14.55 9.56 12.60
CA TYR A 595 15.56 8.83 13.36
C TYR A 595 15.54 7.36 12.97
N VAL A 596 16.67 6.71 13.13
CA VAL A 596 16.80 5.25 12.97
C VAL A 596 17.29 4.67 14.28
N ALA A 597 16.58 3.67 14.79
CA ALA A 597 16.96 2.89 15.95
C ALA A 597 17.28 1.46 15.53
N THR A 598 18.46 0.96 15.84
CA THR A 598 18.91 -0.37 15.40
C THR A 598 19.83 -1.05 16.41
N SER A 599 19.85 -2.39 16.39
CA SER A 599 20.85 -3.21 17.08
C SER A 599 21.86 -3.84 16.11
N VAL A 600 21.67 -3.60 14.80
CA VAL A 600 22.48 -4.19 13.73
C VAL A 600 23.55 -3.19 13.29
N PRO A 601 24.84 -3.45 13.55
CA PRO A 601 25.92 -2.47 13.29
C PRO A 601 26.06 -2.07 11.81
N SER A 602 25.68 -2.95 10.87
CA SER A 602 25.78 -2.68 9.43
C SER A 602 24.76 -1.66 8.91
N VAL A 603 23.69 -1.38 9.64
CA VAL A 603 22.60 -0.49 9.19
C VAL A 603 23.12 0.92 8.90
N ARG A 604 23.94 1.49 9.78
CA ARG A 604 24.54 2.82 9.58
C ARG A 604 25.38 2.89 8.29
N ALA A 605 26.26 1.91 8.10
CA ALA A 605 27.11 1.84 6.92
C ALA A 605 26.30 1.64 5.63
N ALA A 606 25.26 0.82 5.68
CA ALA A 606 24.36 0.60 4.55
C ALA A 606 23.59 1.88 4.16
N LEU A 607 23.12 2.66 5.13
CA LEU A 607 22.47 3.95 4.90
C LEU A 607 23.44 4.94 4.23
N GLU A 608 24.67 5.04 4.72
CA GLU A 608 25.68 5.94 4.13
C GLU A 608 26.05 5.49 2.72
N GLN A 609 26.22 4.19 2.48
CA GLN A 609 26.47 3.66 1.13
C GLN A 609 25.32 4.02 0.17
N ARG A 610 24.06 3.91 0.61
CA ARG A 610 22.89 4.31 -0.19
C ARG A 610 22.88 5.81 -0.46
N ARG A 611 23.25 6.62 0.53
CA ARG A 611 23.40 8.07 0.35
C ARG A 611 24.42 8.39 -0.74
N GLN A 612 25.60 7.76 -0.68
CA GLN A 612 26.64 7.94 -1.69
C GLN A 612 26.16 7.50 -3.09
N GLY A 613 25.41 6.42 -3.18
CA GLY A 613 24.76 5.98 -4.43
C GLY A 613 23.77 7.00 -4.97
N ALA A 614 22.98 7.62 -4.11
CA ALA A 614 22.05 8.68 -4.49
C ALA A 614 22.77 9.93 -4.98
N LEU A 615 23.81 10.39 -4.25
CA LEU A 615 24.65 11.52 -4.67
C LEU A 615 25.37 11.26 -5.99
N ALA A 616 25.88 10.04 -6.21
CA ALA A 616 26.50 9.66 -7.47
C ALA A 616 25.49 9.72 -8.63
N ARG A 617 24.24 9.29 -8.40
CA ARG A 617 23.16 9.41 -9.39
C ARG A 617 22.87 10.88 -9.73
N GLU A 618 22.78 11.75 -8.74
CA GLU A 618 22.57 13.18 -8.91
C GLU A 618 23.72 13.83 -9.71
N ALA A 619 24.97 13.50 -9.37
CA ALA A 619 26.15 13.98 -10.06
C ALA A 619 26.22 13.48 -11.52
N ALA A 620 25.78 12.26 -11.80
CA ALA A 620 25.68 11.72 -13.15
C ALA A 620 24.55 12.35 -13.98
N ASN A 621 23.63 13.04 -13.32
CA ASN A 621 22.46 13.67 -13.95
C ASN A 621 22.35 15.16 -13.55
N PRO A 622 23.32 16.02 -13.89
CA PRO A 622 23.29 17.42 -13.51
C PRO A 622 22.07 18.15 -14.12
N ILE A 623 21.57 19.12 -13.39
CA ILE A 623 20.44 19.94 -13.86
C ILE A 623 20.94 20.98 -14.86
N GLU A 624 20.59 20.82 -16.12
CA GLU A 624 20.95 21.71 -17.21
C GLU A 624 19.88 22.80 -17.41
N ARG A 625 19.91 23.84 -16.59
CA ARG A 625 18.88 24.91 -16.59
C ARG A 625 18.68 25.57 -17.95
N GLU A 626 19.76 25.85 -18.67
CA GLU A 626 19.73 26.47 -19.99
C GLU A 626 19.06 25.56 -21.02
N ALA A 627 19.46 24.27 -21.06
CA ALA A 627 18.84 23.28 -21.94
C ALA A 627 17.35 23.11 -21.65
N LEU A 628 16.96 23.06 -20.37
CA LEU A 628 15.56 22.99 -19.96
C LEU A 628 14.76 24.24 -20.39
N ALA A 629 15.38 25.41 -20.37
CA ALA A 629 14.73 26.66 -20.79
C ALA A 629 14.42 26.71 -22.29
N LEU A 630 15.21 26.01 -23.10
CA LEU A 630 15.05 25.99 -24.57
C LEU A 630 13.99 24.97 -25.04
N ILE A 631 13.52 24.07 -24.19
CA ILE A 631 12.46 23.13 -24.57
C ILE A 631 11.16 23.93 -24.83
N PRO A 632 10.47 23.73 -25.95
CA PRO A 632 9.20 24.39 -26.22
C PRO A 632 8.18 24.22 -25.10
N LYS A 633 7.31 25.26 -24.94
CA LYS A 633 6.26 25.23 -23.90
C LYS A 633 5.11 24.35 -24.31
#